data_0bc2f24b4ab6f012391c0f8dbd0e8c15
#
_entry.id   0bc2f24b4ab6f012391c0f8dbd0e8c15
#
_cell.length_a   1.000
_cell.length_b   1.000
_cell.length_c   1.000
_cell.angle_alpha   90.00
_cell.angle_beta   90.00
_cell.angle_gamma   90.00
#
_symmetry.space_group_name_H-M   'P 1'
#
loop_
_entity.id
_entity.type
_entity.pdbx_description
1 polymer ?
#
loop_
_entity_poly.entity_id
_entity_poly.type
_entity_poly.pdbx_seq_one_letter_code
_entity_poly.pdbx_strand_id
1 'polypeptide(L)'
;MDTHDRVLDVIDGGKIIGSYPITPGSKTLPAPLGTWKVVRITMLPWFRWDEAMLRHGRRSGDFFNIPPGPRNPVGIAWIGLNKKGVGIHGTDHPDMIGRSASHGCIRLANWDAARVANQVTDGTTVEIF
;
A
#
# COMPACT_ATOMS: atom_id res chain seq x y z
N MET A 1 11.47 -4.89 2.09
CA MET A 1 10.13 -5.53 1.98
C MET A 1 10.28 -6.83 1.23
N ASP A 2 10.00 -7.90 1.89
CA ASP A 2 10.13 -9.25 1.39
C ASP A 2 8.76 -9.78 0.94
N THR A 3 8.59 -9.96 -0.38
CA THR A 3 7.33 -10.40 -0.95
C THR A 3 7.08 -11.91 -0.79
N HIS A 4 8.13 -12.69 -0.60
CA HIS A 4 8.03 -14.13 -0.37
C HIS A 4 7.61 -14.41 1.07
N ASP A 5 8.29 -13.82 2.04
CA ASP A 5 7.99 -13.97 3.47
C ASP A 5 6.83 -13.07 3.93
N ARG A 6 6.37 -12.19 3.06
CA ARG A 6 5.25 -11.26 3.29
C ARG A 6 5.44 -10.41 4.53
N VAL A 7 6.58 -9.76 4.59
CA VAL A 7 6.94 -8.88 5.70
C VAL A 7 7.52 -7.56 5.19
N LEU A 8 7.11 -6.47 5.85
CA LEU A 8 7.68 -5.15 5.66
C LEU A 8 8.44 -4.79 6.92
N ASP A 9 9.74 -4.57 6.78
CA ASP A 9 10.58 -4.07 7.84
C ASP A 9 10.86 -2.58 7.64
N VAL A 10 10.69 -1.81 8.70
CA VAL A 10 11.15 -0.41 8.73
C VAL A 10 12.51 -0.39 9.41
N ILE A 11 13.49 0.17 8.70
CA ILE A 11 14.89 0.19 9.13
C ILE A 11 15.32 1.63 9.35
N ASP A 12 15.92 1.90 10.50
CA ASP A 12 16.48 3.19 10.85
C ASP A 12 17.85 3.00 11.47
N GLY A 13 18.87 3.66 10.90
CA GLY A 13 20.26 3.54 11.37
C GLY A 13 20.79 2.11 11.37
N GLY A 14 20.36 1.28 10.42
CA GLY A 14 20.75 -0.12 10.32
C GLY A 14 20.00 -1.05 11.27
N LYS A 15 19.02 -0.55 12.04
CA LYS A 15 18.20 -1.33 12.97
C LYS A 15 16.76 -1.44 12.48
N ILE A 16 16.18 -2.60 12.64
CA ILE A 16 14.74 -2.81 12.39
C ILE A 16 13.97 -2.19 13.57
N ILE A 17 13.18 -1.16 13.27
CA ILE A 17 12.33 -0.47 14.25
C ILE A 17 10.86 -0.88 14.19
N GLY A 18 10.50 -1.66 13.18
CA GLY A 18 9.16 -2.20 13.03
C GLY A 18 9.15 -3.30 11.99
N SER A 19 8.30 -4.29 12.18
CA SER A 19 8.16 -5.44 11.28
C SER A 19 6.67 -5.77 11.19
N TYR A 20 6.12 -5.78 9.97
CA TYR A 20 4.68 -5.83 9.78
C TYR A 20 4.31 -6.86 8.70
N PRO A 21 3.27 -7.69 8.94
CA PRO A 21 2.77 -8.57 7.91
C PRO A 21 2.13 -7.77 6.77
N ILE A 22 2.35 -8.22 5.54
CA ILE A 22 1.82 -7.58 4.35
C ILE A 22 1.08 -8.56 3.45
N THR A 23 0.20 -7.99 2.61
CA THR A 23 -0.31 -8.66 1.43
C THR A 23 0.30 -7.97 0.21
N PRO A 24 1.30 -8.57 -0.44
CA PRO A 24 1.87 -8.04 -1.67
C PRO A 24 0.95 -8.31 -2.86
N GLY A 25 1.35 -7.87 -4.05
CA GLY A 25 0.60 -8.13 -5.27
C GLY A 25 0.40 -9.62 -5.57
N SER A 26 -0.52 -9.91 -6.46
CA SER A 26 -0.84 -11.27 -6.92
C SER A 26 0.17 -11.79 -7.95
N LYS A 27 0.01 -13.05 -8.35
CA LYS A 27 0.81 -13.61 -9.46
C LYS A 27 0.56 -12.89 -10.79
N THR A 28 -0.65 -12.42 -11.01
CA THR A 28 -1.03 -11.68 -12.24
C THR A 28 -0.73 -10.19 -12.15
N LEU A 29 -0.78 -9.61 -10.96
CA LEU A 29 -0.47 -8.21 -10.68
C LEU A 29 0.50 -8.15 -9.50
N PRO A 30 1.77 -8.52 -9.70
CA PRO A 30 2.75 -8.57 -8.63
C PRO A 30 3.14 -7.18 -8.15
N ALA A 31 3.57 -7.10 -6.89
CA ALA A 31 4.22 -5.90 -6.39
C ALA A 31 5.47 -5.62 -7.25
N PRO A 32 5.75 -4.35 -7.57
CA PRO A 32 6.90 -4.01 -8.41
C PRO A 32 8.20 -4.23 -7.65
N LEU A 33 8.99 -5.20 -8.11
CA LEU A 33 10.31 -5.44 -7.52
C LEU A 33 11.26 -4.29 -7.85
N GLY A 34 12.19 -4.01 -6.96
CA GLY A 34 13.20 -2.99 -7.16
C GLY A 34 13.28 -1.98 -6.02
N THR A 35 13.94 -0.88 -6.30
CA THR A 35 14.16 0.21 -5.36
C THR A 35 13.33 1.42 -5.76
N TRP A 36 12.49 1.86 -4.83
CA TRP A 36 11.56 2.97 -5.02
C TRP A 36 11.75 4.00 -3.91
N LYS A 37 11.03 5.11 -4.01
CA LYS A 37 11.03 6.15 -2.97
C LYS A 37 9.62 6.53 -2.61
N VAL A 38 9.40 6.86 -1.35
CA VAL A 38 8.16 7.48 -0.87
C VAL A 38 8.08 8.89 -1.44
N VAL A 39 6.98 9.22 -2.09
CA VAL A 39 6.73 10.55 -2.66
C VAL A 39 5.53 11.27 -2.06
N ARG A 40 4.69 10.55 -1.32
CA ARG A 40 3.51 11.13 -0.69
C ARG A 40 3.08 10.26 0.48
N ILE A 41 2.66 10.91 1.56
CA ILE A 41 2.02 10.27 2.71
C ILE A 41 0.70 10.99 2.96
N THR A 42 -0.41 10.28 2.87
CA THR A 42 -1.74 10.83 3.09
C THR A 42 -2.45 10.00 4.16
N MET A 43 -2.80 10.66 5.25
CA MET A 43 -3.64 10.06 6.29
C MET A 43 -5.11 10.31 5.95
N LEU A 44 -5.97 9.32 6.24
CA LEU A 44 -7.40 9.37 5.94
C LEU A 44 -7.67 9.73 4.47
N PRO A 45 -7.16 8.94 3.51
CA PRO A 45 -7.31 9.26 2.09
C PRO A 45 -8.73 9.02 1.61
N TRP A 46 -9.18 9.83 0.66
CA TRP A 46 -10.34 9.52 -0.17
C TRP A 46 -9.93 8.52 -1.25
N PHE A 47 -10.82 7.63 -1.63
CA PHE A 47 -10.58 6.67 -2.71
C PHE A 47 -11.54 6.92 -3.87
N ARG A 48 -10.97 7.05 -5.07
CA ARG A 48 -11.74 7.18 -6.31
C ARG A 48 -12.03 5.79 -6.85
N TRP A 49 -13.27 5.33 -6.67
CA TRP A 49 -13.70 4.06 -7.22
C TRP A 49 -14.06 4.25 -8.69
N ASP A 50 -13.28 3.67 -9.55
CA ASP A 50 -13.47 3.66 -11.00
C ASP A 50 -13.27 2.23 -11.49
N GLU A 51 -14.37 1.56 -11.73
CA GLU A 51 -14.34 0.14 -12.09
C GLU A 51 -13.59 -0.12 -13.39
N ALA A 52 -13.72 0.77 -14.39
CA ALA A 52 -12.99 0.66 -15.63
C ALA A 52 -11.47 0.78 -15.43
N MET A 53 -11.05 1.68 -14.54
CA MET A 53 -9.64 1.82 -14.20
C MET A 53 -9.11 0.58 -13.48
N LEU A 54 -9.89 0.03 -12.55
CA LEU A 54 -9.51 -1.17 -11.80
C LEU A 54 -9.41 -2.41 -12.70
N ARG A 55 -10.29 -2.51 -13.71
CA ARG A 55 -10.32 -3.64 -14.64
C ARG A 55 -9.37 -3.50 -15.82
N HIS A 56 -9.24 -2.28 -16.37
CA HIS A 56 -8.58 -2.03 -17.65
C HIS A 56 -7.41 -1.05 -17.58
N GLY A 57 -7.13 -0.47 -16.43
CA GLY A 57 -6.05 0.49 -16.23
C GLY A 57 -6.30 1.87 -16.84
N ARG A 58 -7.52 2.17 -17.26
CA ARG A 58 -7.91 3.46 -17.87
C ARG A 58 -8.90 4.20 -17.00
N ARG A 59 -8.61 5.47 -16.70
CA ARG A 59 -9.56 6.34 -16.00
C ARG A 59 -10.79 6.55 -16.86
N SER A 60 -11.97 6.47 -16.25
CA SER A 60 -13.24 6.75 -16.88
C SER A 60 -13.93 7.95 -16.22
N GLY A 61 -15.01 8.45 -16.86
CA GLY A 61 -15.88 9.44 -16.25
C GLY A 61 -16.94 8.84 -15.33
N ASP A 62 -17.02 7.52 -15.26
CA ASP A 62 -17.97 6.80 -14.41
C ASP A 62 -17.26 6.33 -13.13
N PHE A 63 -17.29 7.17 -12.12
CA PHE A 63 -16.61 6.93 -10.86
C PHE A 63 -17.40 7.55 -9.70
N PHE A 64 -17.09 7.12 -8.48
CA PHE A 64 -17.52 7.78 -7.25
C PHE A 64 -16.41 7.79 -6.22
N ASN A 65 -16.48 8.73 -5.28
CA ASN A 65 -15.49 8.87 -4.23
C ASN A 65 -15.96 8.18 -2.95
N ILE A 66 -15.09 7.35 -2.39
CA ILE A 66 -15.31 6.69 -1.11
C ILE A 66 -14.62 7.54 -0.04
N PRO A 67 -15.35 7.93 1.01
CA PRO A 67 -14.77 8.73 2.08
C PRO A 67 -13.73 7.95 2.89
N PRO A 68 -12.85 8.65 3.63
CA PRO A 68 -11.89 8.02 4.52
C PRO A 68 -12.56 7.12 5.57
N GLY A 69 -11.85 6.09 6.00
CA GLY A 69 -12.28 5.25 7.09
C GLY A 69 -12.00 3.77 6.87
N PRO A 70 -12.44 2.90 7.80
CA PRO A 70 -12.16 1.47 7.76
C PRO A 70 -12.86 0.73 6.60
N ARG A 71 -13.85 1.33 5.96
CA ARG A 71 -14.51 0.78 4.77
C ARG A 71 -13.88 1.23 3.45
N ASN A 72 -12.91 2.12 3.51
CA ASN A 72 -12.19 2.57 2.34
C ASN A 72 -11.20 1.46 1.89
N PRO A 73 -11.16 1.13 0.59
CA PRO A 73 -10.28 0.06 0.08
C PRO A 73 -8.79 0.26 0.39
N VAL A 74 -8.34 1.50 0.54
CA VAL A 74 -6.97 1.82 0.94
C VAL A 74 -6.84 2.11 2.43
N GLY A 75 -7.92 1.95 3.17
CA GLY A 75 -7.94 2.11 4.63
C GLY A 75 -7.69 3.54 5.07
N ILE A 76 -6.93 3.70 6.16
CA ILE A 76 -6.73 4.99 6.82
C ILE A 76 -5.41 5.66 6.48
N ALA A 77 -4.54 5.03 5.70
CA ALA A 77 -3.24 5.60 5.32
C ALA A 77 -2.85 5.15 3.90
N TRP A 78 -2.29 6.08 3.15
CA TRP A 78 -1.71 5.85 1.84
C TRP A 78 -0.30 6.40 1.81
N ILE A 79 0.66 5.54 1.47
CA ILE A 79 2.08 5.89 1.29
C ILE A 79 2.40 5.64 -0.18
N GLY A 80 2.39 6.70 -0.98
CA GLY A 80 2.63 6.62 -2.42
C GLY A 80 4.10 6.47 -2.75
N LEU A 81 4.41 5.58 -3.69
CA LEU A 81 5.76 5.39 -4.21
C LEU A 81 5.95 6.14 -5.53
N ASN A 82 7.20 6.32 -5.95
CA ASN A 82 7.54 6.99 -7.21
C ASN A 82 7.27 6.11 -8.46
N LYS A 83 6.45 5.11 -8.32
CA LYS A 83 5.83 4.38 -9.43
C LYS A 83 4.34 4.70 -9.46
N LYS A 84 3.86 5.20 -10.59
CA LYS A 84 2.47 5.64 -10.74
C LYS A 84 1.48 4.55 -10.31
N GLY A 85 0.55 4.93 -9.44
CA GLY A 85 -0.52 4.05 -8.97
C GLY A 85 -0.10 3.01 -7.95
N VAL A 86 1.15 3.01 -7.50
CA VAL A 86 1.66 2.04 -6.52
C VAL A 86 1.88 2.71 -5.18
N GLY A 87 1.44 2.04 -4.12
CA GLY A 87 1.60 2.51 -2.77
C GLY A 87 1.53 1.39 -1.74
N ILE A 88 1.85 1.78 -0.53
CA ILE A 88 1.68 0.98 0.69
C ILE A 88 0.50 1.58 1.42
N HIS A 89 -0.49 0.78 1.77
CA HIS A 89 -1.73 1.32 2.33
C HIS A 89 -2.44 0.35 3.25
N GLY A 90 -3.45 0.85 3.96
CA GLY A 90 -4.34 0.05 4.77
C GLY A 90 -5.34 -0.75 3.93
N THR A 91 -6.38 -1.24 4.57
CA THR A 91 -7.35 -2.14 3.92
C THR A 91 -8.73 -2.01 4.56
N ASP A 92 -9.76 -2.34 3.79
CA ASP A 92 -11.12 -2.57 4.29
C ASP A 92 -11.35 -4.02 4.74
N HIS A 93 -10.35 -4.90 4.51
CA HIS A 93 -10.39 -6.32 4.90
C HIS A 93 -9.13 -6.72 5.68
N PRO A 94 -8.97 -6.27 6.94
CA PRO A 94 -7.78 -6.55 7.73
C PRO A 94 -7.56 -8.04 8.03
N ASP A 95 -8.63 -8.84 8.04
CA ASP A 95 -8.58 -10.29 8.22
C ASP A 95 -7.93 -11.04 7.05
N MET A 96 -7.76 -10.36 5.90
CA MET A 96 -7.18 -10.95 4.69
C MET A 96 -5.68 -10.67 4.54
N ILE A 97 -5.08 -9.90 5.45
CA ILE A 97 -3.64 -9.61 5.39
C ILE A 97 -2.84 -10.91 5.50
N GLY A 98 -1.93 -11.09 4.54
CA GLY A 98 -1.10 -12.29 4.44
C GLY A 98 -1.80 -13.49 3.80
N ARG A 99 -3.10 -13.41 3.50
CA ARG A 99 -3.91 -14.53 3.01
C ARG A 99 -4.40 -14.37 1.57
N SER A 100 -4.60 -13.13 1.12
CA SER A 100 -5.08 -12.84 -0.23
C SER A 100 -4.02 -12.08 -1.01
N ALA A 101 -4.33 -11.80 -2.27
CA ALA A 101 -3.48 -11.03 -3.15
C ALA A 101 -4.11 -9.66 -3.43
N SER A 102 -3.27 -8.66 -3.64
CA SER A 102 -3.67 -7.32 -4.04
C SER A 102 -3.49 -7.11 -5.55
N HIS A 103 -3.74 -5.88 -6.02
CA HIS A 103 -3.58 -5.47 -7.41
C HIS A 103 -2.27 -4.69 -7.63
N GLY A 104 -1.16 -5.18 -7.10
CA GLY A 104 0.16 -4.57 -7.25
C GLY A 104 0.59 -3.64 -6.12
N CYS A 105 -0.35 -3.13 -5.34
CA CYS A 105 -0.06 -2.37 -4.13
C CYS A 105 0.22 -3.29 -2.94
N ILE A 106 0.85 -2.74 -1.92
CA ILE A 106 1.19 -3.47 -0.70
C ILE A 106 0.19 -3.08 0.38
N ARG A 107 -0.55 -4.07 0.88
CA ARG A 107 -1.57 -3.88 1.92
C ARG A 107 -1.05 -4.27 3.29
N LEU A 108 -1.39 -3.44 4.28
CA LEU A 108 -1.19 -3.71 5.70
C LEU A 108 -2.53 -3.57 6.43
N ALA A 109 -2.61 -4.13 7.64
CA ALA A 109 -3.66 -3.75 8.56
C ALA A 109 -3.62 -2.24 8.81
N ASN A 110 -4.76 -1.61 9.05
CA ASN A 110 -4.83 -0.14 9.13
C ASN A 110 -3.93 0.44 10.24
N TRP A 111 -3.88 -0.20 11.40
CA TRP A 111 -3.00 0.22 12.50
C TRP A 111 -1.52 0.10 12.14
N ASP A 112 -1.13 -0.90 11.37
CA ASP A 112 0.25 -1.07 10.90
C ASP A 112 0.57 -0.04 9.81
N ALA A 113 -0.34 0.20 8.88
CA ALA A 113 -0.18 1.24 7.85
C ALA A 113 0.01 2.63 8.49
N ALA A 114 -0.75 2.95 9.53
CA ALA A 114 -0.60 4.20 10.26
C ALA A 114 0.76 4.30 10.95
N ARG A 115 1.24 3.21 11.54
CA ARG A 115 2.59 3.17 12.15
C ARG A 115 3.69 3.38 11.13
N VAL A 116 3.64 2.69 10.00
CA VAL A 116 4.61 2.86 8.91
C VAL A 116 4.58 4.30 8.40
N ALA A 117 3.39 4.87 8.19
CA ALA A 117 3.24 6.25 7.76
C ALA A 117 3.91 7.26 8.71
N ASN A 118 3.91 6.97 10.02
CA ASN A 118 4.57 7.80 11.02
C ASN A 118 6.09 7.54 11.13
N GLN A 119 6.58 6.43 10.61
CA GLN A 119 7.99 6.04 10.68
C GLN A 119 8.78 6.42 9.44
N VAL A 120 8.13 6.82 8.35
CA VAL A 120 8.76 7.18 7.09
C VAL A 120 8.44 8.62 6.71
N THR A 121 9.21 9.16 5.77
CA THR A 121 9.04 10.52 5.24
C THR A 121 9.15 10.49 3.71
N ASP A 122 8.81 11.60 3.07
CA ASP A 122 9.11 11.79 1.64
C ASP A 122 10.61 11.55 1.39
N GLY A 123 10.90 10.77 0.36
CA GLY A 123 12.26 10.42 0.01
C GLY A 123 12.80 9.15 0.69
N THR A 124 12.06 8.55 1.63
CA THR A 124 12.45 7.28 2.22
C THR A 124 12.59 6.21 1.13
N THR A 125 13.72 5.50 1.14
CA THR A 125 13.97 4.42 0.19
C THR A 125 13.15 3.18 0.56
N VAL A 126 12.54 2.57 -0.44
CA VAL A 126 11.73 1.35 -0.30
C VAL A 126 12.30 0.30 -1.24
N GLU A 127 12.79 -0.79 -0.68
CA GLU A 127 13.24 -1.96 -1.44
C GLU A 127 12.16 -3.05 -1.41
N ILE A 128 11.77 -3.52 -2.60
CA ILE A 128 10.80 -4.60 -2.77
C ILE A 128 11.51 -5.76 -3.48
N PHE A 129 11.58 -6.88 -2.82
CA PHE A 129 12.26 -8.05 -3.35
C PHE A 129 11.53 -9.36 -3.05
#